data_6321dfa78dda7837c6bbd0fa26d66ee7
#
_entry.id   6321dfa78dda7837c6bbd0fa26d66ee7
#
_cell.length_a   1.000
_cell.length_b   1.000
_cell.length_c   1.000
_cell.angle_alpha   90.00
_cell.angle_beta   90.00
_cell.angle_gamma   90.00
#
_symmetry.space_group_name_H-M   'P 1'
#
loop_
_entity.id
_entity.type
_entity.pdbx_description
1 polymer ?
#
loop_
_entity_poly.entity_id
_entity_poly.type
_entity_poly.pdbx_seq_one_letter_code
_entity_poly.pdbx_strand_id
1 'polypeptide(L)'
;MTGNQETDFQRIVRLAQAAGLPDVTIGTSYGTAALAVRGKSFVRMKEAGILVVMCALEEKEMLIELAADLYFETDHYKGWPAMLVRLGAIEDPDLTQRLIAAWRQKAPKRLAESFEIPSIP
;
A
#
# COMPACT_ATOMS: atom_id res chain seq x y z
N MET A 1 12.72 13.54 24.52
CA MET A 1 12.39 13.16 24.10
C MET A 1 11.46 13.04 23.49
N THR A 2 11.21 12.86 23.15
CA THR A 2 10.47 12.76 22.59
C THR A 2 9.92 12.30 21.91
N GLY A 3 9.78 12.04 22.01
CA GLY A 3 9.39 11.74 20.75
C GLY A 3 8.31 10.85 20.45
N ASN A 4 7.51 11.34 19.66
CA ASN A 4 6.46 10.57 19.06
C ASN A 4 7.06 9.75 17.94
N GLN A 5 7.25 8.47 18.22
CA GLN A 5 7.61 7.57 17.15
C GLN A 5 6.36 7.21 16.37
N GLU A 6 6.39 7.48 15.10
CA GLU A 6 5.31 7.12 14.22
C GLU A 6 5.23 5.60 14.09
N THR A 7 4.05 5.02 14.32
CA THR A 7 3.86 3.59 14.08
C THR A 7 3.85 3.31 12.58
N ASP A 8 4.00 2.05 12.21
CA ASP A 8 3.93 1.66 10.80
C ASP A 8 2.61 2.12 10.17
N PHE A 9 1.50 1.88 10.85
CA PHE A 9 0.20 2.24 10.28
C PHE A 9 -0.01 3.75 10.23
N GLN A 10 0.48 4.49 11.23
CA GLN A 10 0.43 5.94 11.17
C GLN A 10 1.19 6.48 9.96
N ARG A 11 2.33 5.88 9.64
CA ARG A 11 3.10 6.23 8.44
C ARG A 11 2.27 5.98 7.18
N ILE A 12 1.62 4.82 7.09
CA ILE A 12 0.78 4.46 5.95
C ILE A 12 -0.35 5.50 5.77
N VAL A 13 -1.04 5.84 6.85
CA VAL A 13 -2.12 6.85 6.82
C VAL A 13 -1.59 8.20 6.36
N ARG A 14 -0.47 8.62 6.94
CA ARG A 14 0.13 9.92 6.59
C ARG A 14 0.48 9.99 5.10
N LEU A 15 1.09 8.94 4.56
CA LEU A 15 1.47 8.94 3.15
C LEU A 15 0.25 8.89 2.22
N ALA A 16 -0.78 8.15 2.58
CA ALA A 16 -2.01 8.10 1.79
C ALA A 16 -2.70 9.47 1.78
N GLN A 17 -2.74 10.14 2.92
CA GLN A 17 -3.32 11.48 3.02
C GLN A 17 -2.51 12.49 2.23
N ALA A 18 -1.19 12.43 2.33
CA ALA A 18 -0.30 13.34 1.60
C ALA A 18 -0.44 13.14 0.08
N ALA A 19 -0.71 11.93 -0.36
CA ALA A 19 -0.93 11.63 -1.77
C ALA A 19 -2.31 12.09 -2.26
N GLY A 20 -3.22 12.44 -1.33
CA GLY A 20 -4.55 12.90 -1.70
C GLY A 20 -5.47 11.83 -2.25
N LEU A 21 -5.29 10.58 -1.85
CA LEU A 21 -6.10 9.48 -2.35
C LEU A 21 -7.57 9.66 -1.95
N PRO A 22 -8.50 9.73 -2.93
CA PRO A 22 -9.91 9.96 -2.63
C PRO A 22 -10.60 8.78 -1.94
N ASP A 23 -11.58 9.10 -1.12
CA ASP A 23 -12.51 8.13 -0.55
C ASP A 23 -11.85 7.01 0.27
N VAL A 24 -10.72 7.32 0.92
CA VAL A 24 -10.01 6.36 1.76
C VAL A 24 -10.62 6.36 3.16
N THR A 25 -10.90 5.18 3.67
CA THR A 25 -11.36 4.99 5.04
C THR A 25 -10.37 4.12 5.80
N ILE A 26 -10.27 4.39 7.09
CA ILE A 26 -9.41 3.64 8.00
C ILE A 26 -10.28 2.61 8.72
N GLY A 27 -9.83 1.37 8.77
CA GLY A 27 -10.57 0.31 9.43
C GLY A 27 -9.72 -0.92 9.63
N THR A 28 -10.35 -2.08 9.56
CA THR A 28 -9.64 -3.36 9.70
C THR A 28 -10.01 -4.28 8.54
N SER A 29 -9.11 -5.21 8.26
CA SER A 29 -9.33 -6.26 7.29
C SER A 29 -8.61 -7.50 7.81
N TYR A 30 -9.34 -8.60 7.91
CA TYR A 30 -8.81 -9.83 8.52
C TYR A 30 -8.21 -9.58 9.90
N GLY A 31 -8.84 -8.69 10.67
CA GLY A 31 -8.43 -8.41 12.04
C GLY A 31 -7.23 -7.47 12.20
N THR A 32 -6.69 -6.92 11.12
CA THR A 32 -5.55 -6.01 11.18
C THR A 32 -5.90 -4.64 10.60
N ALA A 33 -5.15 -3.62 11.02
CA ALA A 33 -5.35 -2.25 10.54
C ALA A 33 -5.24 -2.20 9.02
N ALA A 34 -6.16 -1.49 8.37
CA ALA A 34 -6.25 -1.47 6.92
C ALA A 34 -6.78 -0.13 6.42
N LEU A 35 -6.49 0.17 5.17
CA LEU A 35 -7.12 1.25 4.43
C LEU A 35 -7.99 0.66 3.33
N ALA A 36 -9.16 1.25 3.13
CA ALA A 36 -10.09 0.82 2.10
C ALA A 36 -10.54 1.99 1.25
N VAL A 37 -10.94 1.72 0.02
CA VAL A 37 -11.57 2.69 -0.87
C VAL A 37 -12.94 2.13 -1.26
N ARG A 38 -13.99 2.90 -0.95
CA ARG A 38 -15.36 2.48 -1.24
C ARG A 38 -15.65 1.06 -0.73
N GLY A 39 -15.17 0.75 0.48
CA GLY A 39 -15.43 -0.55 1.12
C GLY A 39 -14.48 -1.68 0.73
N LYS A 40 -13.54 -1.44 -0.17
CA LYS A 40 -12.60 -2.46 -0.60
C LYS A 40 -11.21 -2.18 -0.03
N SER A 41 -10.70 -3.10 0.78
CA SER A 41 -9.37 -2.96 1.37
C SER A 41 -8.30 -3.01 0.28
N PHE A 42 -7.39 -2.05 0.29
CA PHE A 42 -6.30 -2.06 -0.69
C PHE A 42 -4.93 -2.24 -0.05
N VAL A 43 -4.79 -1.95 1.24
CA VAL A 43 -3.58 -2.30 2.02
C VAL A 43 -4.01 -2.69 3.42
N ARG A 44 -3.25 -3.59 4.05
CA ARG A 44 -3.46 -3.95 5.45
C ARG A 44 -2.15 -4.38 6.09
N MET A 45 -2.04 -4.19 7.39
CA MET A 45 -0.89 -4.70 8.13
C MET A 45 -1.03 -6.21 8.23
N LYS A 46 0.02 -6.94 7.89
CA LYS A 46 0.06 -8.38 8.11
C LYS A 46 0.57 -8.67 9.51
N GLU A 47 1.65 -8.00 9.86
CA GLU A 47 2.30 -8.09 11.16
C GLU A 47 3.21 -6.88 11.29
N ALA A 48 3.87 -6.70 12.42
CA ALA A 48 4.78 -5.58 12.61
C ALA A 48 5.83 -5.56 11.49
N GLY A 49 5.98 -4.43 10.84
CA GLY A 49 6.96 -4.24 9.79
C GLY A 49 6.59 -4.78 8.42
N ILE A 50 5.46 -5.45 8.27
CA ILE A 50 5.06 -6.06 6.99
C ILE A 50 3.67 -5.57 6.58
N LEU A 51 3.60 -4.98 5.39
CA LEU A 51 2.36 -4.48 4.80
C LEU A 51 1.96 -5.36 3.62
N VAL A 52 0.67 -5.70 3.53
CA VAL A 52 0.11 -6.33 2.34
C VAL A 52 -0.45 -5.21 1.46
N VAL A 53 -0.01 -5.16 0.21
CA VAL A 53 -0.52 -4.19 -0.77
C VAL A 53 -1.14 -4.94 -1.95
N MET A 54 -2.29 -4.48 -2.42
CA MET A 54 -2.85 -5.03 -3.64
C MET A 54 -1.96 -4.62 -4.81
N CYS A 55 -1.70 -5.55 -5.72
CA CYS A 55 -0.73 -5.34 -6.78
C CYS A 55 -1.03 -6.28 -7.93
N ALA A 56 -1.06 -5.76 -9.16
CA ALA A 56 -1.25 -6.61 -10.34
C ALA A 56 -0.11 -7.64 -10.42
N LEU A 57 -0.43 -8.86 -10.85
CA LEU A 57 0.54 -9.95 -10.86
C LEU A 57 1.81 -9.63 -11.65
N GLU A 58 1.67 -9.00 -12.80
CA GLU A 58 2.83 -8.65 -13.63
C GLU A 58 3.74 -7.65 -12.93
N GLU A 59 3.15 -6.64 -12.31
CA GLU A 59 3.90 -5.65 -11.56
C GLU A 59 4.57 -6.28 -10.35
N LYS A 60 3.86 -7.15 -9.66
CA LYS A 60 4.37 -7.88 -8.49
C LYS A 60 5.62 -8.67 -8.85
N GLU A 61 5.58 -9.43 -9.91
CA GLU A 61 6.73 -10.23 -10.34
C GLU A 61 7.93 -9.35 -10.65
N MET A 62 7.71 -8.26 -11.37
CA MET A 62 8.76 -7.32 -11.72
C MET A 62 9.37 -6.67 -10.47
N LEU A 63 8.54 -6.21 -9.55
CA LEU A 63 9.02 -5.53 -8.35
C LEU A 63 9.80 -6.46 -7.43
N ILE A 64 9.33 -7.69 -7.24
CA ILE A 64 10.06 -8.66 -6.43
C ILE A 64 11.41 -8.97 -7.04
N GLU A 65 11.47 -9.10 -8.36
CA GLU A 65 12.73 -9.35 -9.05
C GLU A 65 13.70 -8.17 -8.93
N LEU A 66 13.19 -6.95 -9.09
CA LEU A 66 14.04 -5.76 -9.08
C LEU A 66 14.46 -5.33 -7.67
N ALA A 67 13.65 -5.59 -6.66
CA ALA A 67 13.88 -5.09 -5.31
C ALA A 67 13.45 -6.11 -4.25
N ALA A 68 14.09 -7.26 -4.26
CA ALA A 68 13.76 -8.36 -3.35
C ALA A 68 14.01 -8.00 -1.88
N ASP A 69 14.80 -6.98 -1.61
CA ASP A 69 15.00 -6.49 -0.25
C ASP A 69 13.80 -5.68 0.27
N LEU A 70 12.94 -5.17 -0.63
CA LEU A 70 11.76 -4.40 -0.27
C LEU A 70 10.48 -5.21 -0.40
N TYR A 71 10.38 -6.06 -1.42
CA TYR A 71 9.14 -6.73 -1.81
C TYR A 71 9.32 -8.23 -1.85
N PHE A 72 8.31 -8.95 -1.39
CA PHE A 72 8.38 -10.40 -1.39
C PHE A 72 6.97 -11.00 -1.35
N GLU A 73 6.89 -12.31 -1.43
CA GLU A 73 5.66 -13.05 -1.22
C GLU A 73 5.95 -14.32 -0.45
N THR A 74 4.94 -14.83 0.20
CA THR A 74 4.99 -16.16 0.82
C THR A 74 4.14 -17.09 -0.01
N ASP A 75 4.20 -18.39 0.28
CA ASP A 75 3.41 -19.38 -0.44
C ASP A 75 1.91 -19.06 -0.40
N HIS A 76 1.45 -18.48 0.70
CA HIS A 76 0.04 -18.08 0.84
C HIS A 76 -0.39 -17.04 -0.19
N TYR A 77 0.53 -16.17 -0.59
CA TYR A 77 0.24 -15.08 -1.53
C TYR A 77 0.66 -15.39 -2.96
N LYS A 78 1.26 -16.55 -3.18
CA LYS A 78 1.71 -16.92 -4.51
C LYS A 78 0.52 -17.03 -5.46
N GLY A 79 0.62 -16.36 -6.60
CA GLY A 79 -0.46 -16.33 -7.59
C GLY A 79 -1.58 -15.34 -7.26
N TRP A 80 -1.52 -14.66 -6.11
CA TRP A 80 -2.53 -13.67 -5.74
C TRP A 80 -2.06 -12.26 -6.11
N PRO A 81 -2.99 -11.36 -6.47
CA PRO A 81 -2.64 -9.98 -6.80
C PRO A 81 -2.41 -9.15 -5.52
N ALA A 82 -1.51 -9.64 -4.69
CA ALA A 82 -1.12 -8.98 -3.45
C ALA A 82 0.35 -9.28 -3.18
N MET A 83 1.05 -8.29 -2.63
CA MET A 83 2.49 -8.36 -2.41
C MET A 83 2.80 -7.90 -0.99
N LEU A 84 3.86 -8.44 -0.42
CA LEU A 84 4.32 -8.04 0.91
C LEU A 84 5.44 -7.03 0.78
N VAL A 85 5.41 -6.02 1.66
CA VAL A 85 6.38 -4.91 1.67
C VAL A 85 7.06 -4.86 3.03
N ARG A 86 8.39 -4.78 3.02
CA ARG A 86 9.17 -4.61 4.24
C ARG A 86 9.24 -3.14 4.60
N LEU A 87 8.42 -2.72 5.57
CA LEU A 87 8.30 -1.30 5.92
C LEU A 87 9.58 -0.71 6.49
N GLY A 88 10.41 -1.53 7.14
CA GLY A 88 11.68 -1.06 7.67
C GLY A 88 12.74 -0.79 6.61
N ALA A 89 12.56 -1.29 5.40
CA ALA A 89 13.53 -1.15 4.33
C ALA A 89 13.09 -0.15 3.26
N ILE A 90 11.79 0.02 3.07
CA ILE A 90 11.26 0.88 2.00
C ILE A 90 11.24 2.35 2.43
N GLU A 91 11.58 3.24 1.53
CA GLU A 91 11.52 4.67 1.80
C GLU A 91 10.16 5.25 1.40
N ASP A 92 9.83 6.41 1.97
CA ASP A 92 8.51 7.01 1.78
C ASP A 92 8.11 7.22 0.31
N PRO A 93 8.97 7.69 -0.59
CA PRO A 93 8.55 7.86 -1.98
C PRO A 93 8.13 6.56 -2.65
N ASP A 94 8.87 5.48 -2.42
CA ASP A 94 8.53 4.17 -2.98
C ASP A 94 7.27 3.61 -2.34
N LEU A 95 7.13 3.77 -1.03
CA LEU A 95 5.95 3.31 -0.33
C LEU A 95 4.71 4.05 -0.83
N THR A 96 4.82 5.36 -1.05
CA THR A 96 3.72 6.15 -1.59
C THR A 96 3.27 5.60 -2.95
N GLN A 97 4.21 5.24 -3.82
CA GLN A 97 3.88 4.65 -5.11
C GLN A 97 3.12 3.32 -4.94
N ARG A 98 3.52 2.52 -3.95
CA ARG A 98 2.80 1.26 -3.69
C ARG A 98 1.38 1.52 -3.19
N LEU A 99 1.19 2.55 -2.36
CA LEU A 99 -0.14 2.91 -1.87
C LEU A 99 -1.04 3.39 -3.02
N ILE A 100 -0.51 4.24 -3.89
CA ILE A 100 -1.27 4.74 -5.04
C ILE A 100 -1.67 3.58 -5.97
N ALA A 101 -0.73 2.71 -6.28
CA ALA A 101 -0.99 1.57 -7.16
C ALA A 101 -2.03 0.63 -6.56
N ALA A 102 -1.94 0.35 -5.26
CA ALA A 102 -2.90 -0.50 -4.57
C ALA A 102 -4.30 0.13 -4.55
N TRP A 103 -4.36 1.44 -4.30
CA TRP A 103 -5.62 2.18 -4.33
C TRP A 103 -6.27 2.08 -5.71
N ARG A 104 -5.49 2.28 -6.77
CA ARG A 104 -6.00 2.18 -8.15
C ARG A 104 -6.52 0.79 -8.47
N GLN A 105 -5.92 -0.23 -7.87
CA GLN A 105 -6.33 -1.61 -8.08
C GLN A 105 -7.74 -1.86 -7.55
N LYS A 106 -8.13 -1.17 -6.49
CA LYS A 106 -9.41 -1.39 -5.80
C LYS A 106 -10.44 -0.29 -5.99
N ALA A 107 -10.02 0.90 -6.39
CA ALA A 107 -10.96 2.00 -6.60
C ALA A 107 -11.85 1.70 -7.82
N PRO A 108 -13.12 2.14 -7.78
CA PRO A 108 -13.96 2.04 -8.98
C PRO A 108 -13.28 2.76 -10.13
N LYS A 109 -13.44 2.22 -11.32
CA LYS A 109 -12.74 2.71 -12.51
C LYS A 109 -12.91 4.22 -12.70
N ARG A 110 -14.13 4.72 -12.54
CA ARG A 110 -14.41 6.15 -12.73
C ARG A 110 -13.67 7.00 -11.71
N LEU A 111 -13.63 6.53 -10.46
CA LEU A 111 -12.89 7.25 -9.40
C LEU A 111 -11.39 7.21 -9.68
N ALA A 112 -10.87 6.07 -10.07
CA ALA A 112 -9.45 5.92 -10.39
C ALA A 112 -9.05 6.82 -11.56
N GLU A 113 -9.90 6.93 -12.57
CA GLU A 113 -9.62 7.78 -13.73
C GLU A 113 -9.67 9.27 -13.39
N SER A 114 -10.48 9.66 -12.41
CA SER A 114 -10.59 11.05 -12.01
C SER A 114 -9.43 11.52 -11.14
N PHE A 115 -8.67 10.60 -10.59
CA PHE A 115 -7.54 10.94 -9.71
C PHE A 115 -6.31 11.20 -10.56
N GLU A 116 -5.77 12.41 -10.42
CA GLU A 116 -4.54 12.77 -11.10
C GLU A 116 -3.41 12.80 -10.10
N ILE A 117 -2.37 12.02 -10.37
CA ILE A 117 -1.15 12.10 -9.59
C ILE A 117 -0.54 13.47 -9.88
N PRO A 118 -0.19 14.27 -8.85
CA PRO A 118 0.49 15.52 -9.10
C PRO A 118 1.72 15.23 -9.95
N SER A 119 1.68 15.65 -11.20
CA SER A 119 2.81 15.43 -12.07
C SER A 119 3.85 16.48 -11.78
N ILE A 120 5.08 16.05 -11.80
CA ILE A 120 6.20 16.97 -11.69
C ILE A 120 6.46 17.49 -13.08
N PRO A 121 6.41 18.81 -13.26
CA PRO A 121 6.69 19.38 -14.57
C PRO A 121 8.06 19.00 -15.08
#